data_a2252b6c456c6053a1224be7fff065b1
#
_entry.id   a2252b6c456c6053a1224be7fff065b1
#
_cell.length_a   1.000
_cell.length_b   1.000
_cell.length_c   1.000
_cell.angle_alpha   90.00
_cell.angle_beta   90.00
_cell.angle_gamma   90.00
#
_symmetry.space_group_name_H-M   'P 1'
#
loop_
_entity.id
_entity.type
_entity.pdbx_description
1 polymer ?
#
loop_
_entity_poly.entity_id
_entity_poly.type
_entity_poly.pdbx_seq_one_letter_code
_entity_poly.pdbx_strand_id
1 'polypeptide(L)'
;MELRPILSTLRRHKTASALIVLEIALSCAIICNAMFLIGGRLERMDRPSGVAENEIVRIQITGIGQDDNAMALTQSDLASLRALPGVKSASVTNQVPFNNSSWNSGVTLSPDQTHTNLTATTYLGDEKLPETLGLELVAGRYFNADELVDWDAFSEPGANLAVPVSIITRDMAEALWPGENALGKTYYSWGEGGTRVVGIVDKLARPNAQGGPDAYHYSSILPLRVPFTVGGNYLLRVDPDRRAETLKSAVDALERNGPNRIVLEQQTLEEMRSDYYRQDRAMAWMLVIVSVLLLVVTALGIVGLASFWVAQRTKQI
;
A
#
# COMPACT_ATOMS: atom_id res chain seq x y z
N MET A 1 9.72 54.54 -7.10
CA MET A 1 8.98 54.36 -5.84
C MET A 1 9.91 54.74 -4.71
N GLU A 2 9.55 55.79 -3.94
CA GLU A 2 10.37 56.24 -2.81
C GLU A 2 10.07 55.35 -1.61
N LEU A 3 10.98 54.43 -1.27
CA LEU A 3 10.89 53.54 -0.09
C LEU A 3 11.07 54.28 1.25
N ARG A 4 11.72 55.46 1.23
CA ARG A 4 12.02 56.25 2.44
C ARG A 4 10.77 56.69 3.23
N PRO A 5 9.67 57.19 2.65
CA PRO A 5 8.47 57.59 3.37
C PRO A 5 7.77 56.36 4.02
N ILE A 6 7.80 55.20 3.36
CA ILE A 6 7.18 53.94 3.84
C ILE A 6 7.93 53.47 5.08
N LEU A 7 9.25 53.41 5.02
CA LEU A 7 10.12 52.99 6.17
C LEU A 7 10.00 53.96 7.38
N SER A 8 9.85 55.28 7.14
CA SER A 8 9.67 56.24 8.23
C SER A 8 8.33 56.07 8.95
N THR A 9 7.26 55.75 8.21
CA THR A 9 5.91 55.53 8.75
C THR A 9 5.88 54.19 9.54
N LEU A 10 6.52 53.12 9.05
CA LEU A 10 6.69 51.83 9.75
C LEU A 10 7.45 52.01 11.09
N ARG A 11 8.48 52.86 11.10
CA ARG A 11 9.25 53.20 12.31
C ARG A 11 8.44 53.94 13.35
N ARG A 12 7.45 54.75 12.94
CA ARG A 12 6.60 55.55 13.84
C ARG A 12 5.50 54.72 14.51
N HIS A 13 5.06 53.60 13.85
CA HIS A 13 4.03 52.70 14.38
C HIS A 13 4.58 51.29 14.59
N LYS A 14 5.66 51.16 15.37
CA LYS A 14 6.45 49.93 15.57
C LYS A 14 5.61 48.73 16.00
N THR A 15 4.67 48.90 16.94
CA THR A 15 3.84 47.79 17.47
C THR A 15 2.88 47.23 16.45
N ALA A 16 2.18 48.09 15.71
CA ALA A 16 1.23 47.64 14.70
C ALA A 16 1.95 47.04 13.48
N SER A 17 3.09 47.61 13.08
CA SER A 17 3.92 47.02 12.00
C SER A 17 4.50 45.67 12.41
N ALA A 18 4.94 45.51 13.65
CA ALA A 18 5.45 44.24 14.17
C ALA A 18 4.36 43.16 14.22
N LEU A 19 3.12 43.55 14.60
CA LEU A 19 1.99 42.62 14.59
C LEU A 19 1.66 42.10 13.20
N ILE A 20 1.62 42.97 12.16
CA ILE A 20 1.39 42.57 10.76
C ILE A 20 2.51 41.64 10.29
N VAL A 21 3.77 41.99 10.55
CA VAL A 21 4.92 41.15 10.16
C VAL A 21 4.83 39.77 10.84
N LEU A 22 4.50 39.74 12.12
CA LEU A 22 4.35 38.48 12.87
C LEU A 22 3.19 37.65 12.32
N GLU A 23 2.04 38.29 12.05
CA GLU A 23 0.86 37.63 11.46
C GLU A 23 1.19 37.01 10.11
N ILE A 24 1.83 37.75 9.20
CA ILE A 24 2.24 37.25 7.89
C ILE A 24 3.28 36.12 8.05
N ALA A 25 4.29 36.30 8.90
CA ALA A 25 5.32 35.28 9.08
C ALA A 25 4.74 33.98 9.63
N LEU A 26 3.84 34.07 10.63
CA LEU A 26 3.17 32.90 11.18
C LEU A 26 2.27 32.21 10.14
N SER A 27 1.48 32.98 9.41
CA SER A 27 0.62 32.46 8.35
C SER A 27 1.43 31.76 7.25
N CYS A 28 2.52 32.37 6.80
CA CYS A 28 3.42 31.75 5.82
C CYS A 28 4.03 30.46 6.34
N ALA A 29 4.49 30.44 7.58
CA ALA A 29 5.06 29.24 8.19
C ALA A 29 4.06 28.07 8.26
N ILE A 30 2.81 28.37 8.67
CA ILE A 30 1.74 27.36 8.75
C ILE A 30 1.38 26.85 7.36
N ILE A 31 1.22 27.75 6.38
CA ILE A 31 0.86 27.35 4.99
C ILE A 31 1.98 26.53 4.36
N CYS A 32 3.24 26.92 4.49
CA CYS A 32 4.37 26.15 3.98
C CYS A 32 4.41 24.74 4.57
N ASN A 33 4.20 24.61 5.89
CA ASN A 33 4.13 23.32 6.55
C ASN A 33 2.91 22.50 6.06
N ALA A 34 1.75 23.12 5.90
CA ALA A 34 0.56 22.45 5.36
C ALA A 34 0.79 21.96 3.94
N MET A 35 1.39 22.76 3.06
CA MET A 35 1.74 22.36 1.69
C MET A 35 2.71 21.17 1.66
N PHE A 36 3.71 21.16 2.52
CA PHE A 36 4.63 20.04 2.66
C PHE A 36 3.91 18.75 3.08
N LEU A 37 3.03 18.83 4.08
CA LEU A 37 2.24 17.68 4.55
C LEU A 37 1.25 17.18 3.48
N ILE A 38 0.60 18.08 2.75
CA ILE A 38 -0.29 17.74 1.63
C ILE A 38 0.51 17.05 0.53
N GLY A 39 1.66 17.60 0.13
CA GLY A 39 2.53 17.02 -0.89
C GLY A 39 2.94 15.58 -0.56
N GLY A 40 3.40 15.32 0.66
CA GLY A 40 3.77 13.98 1.10
C GLY A 40 2.60 12.98 1.14
N ARG A 41 1.35 13.45 1.40
CA ARG A 41 0.16 12.60 1.31
C ARG A 41 -0.21 12.27 -0.12
N LEU A 42 -0.18 13.26 -1.02
CA LEU A 42 -0.46 13.07 -2.44
C LEU A 42 0.55 12.07 -3.05
N GLU A 43 1.84 12.28 -2.79
CA GLU A 43 2.90 11.37 -3.24
C GLU A 43 2.67 9.92 -2.77
N ARG A 44 2.24 9.74 -1.51
CA ARG A 44 1.92 8.43 -0.98
C ARG A 44 0.72 7.79 -1.67
N MET A 45 -0.33 8.57 -1.95
CA MET A 45 -1.53 8.09 -2.64
C MET A 45 -1.27 7.73 -4.10
N ASP A 46 -0.30 8.39 -4.74
CA ASP A 46 0.05 8.19 -6.15
C ASP A 46 1.07 7.06 -6.38
N ARG A 47 1.61 6.45 -5.31
CA ARG A 47 2.56 5.34 -5.44
C ARG A 47 1.94 4.18 -6.21
N PRO A 48 2.64 3.66 -7.24
CA PRO A 48 2.17 2.49 -7.97
C PRO A 48 2.19 1.24 -7.08
N SER A 49 1.13 0.47 -7.12
CA SER A 49 1.07 -0.81 -6.40
C SER A 49 1.81 -1.95 -7.11
N GLY A 50 2.02 -1.82 -8.41
CA GLY A 50 2.62 -2.86 -9.25
C GLY A 50 1.65 -3.97 -9.67
N VAL A 51 0.37 -3.89 -9.27
CA VAL A 51 -0.66 -4.88 -9.61
C VAL A 51 -1.71 -4.30 -10.56
N ALA A 52 -2.45 -5.16 -11.25
CA ALA A 52 -3.51 -4.77 -12.19
C ALA A 52 -4.79 -4.36 -11.44
N GLU A 53 -4.76 -3.23 -10.70
CA GLU A 53 -5.81 -2.80 -9.77
C GLU A 53 -7.21 -2.76 -10.40
N ASN A 54 -7.31 -2.33 -11.66
CA ASN A 54 -8.56 -2.23 -12.39
C ASN A 54 -9.12 -3.57 -12.88
N GLU A 55 -8.36 -4.66 -12.80
CA GLU A 55 -8.78 -6.00 -13.22
C GLU A 55 -9.02 -6.94 -12.03
N ILE A 56 -8.68 -6.55 -10.81
CA ILE A 56 -8.71 -7.46 -9.65
C ILE A 56 -9.95 -7.23 -8.81
N VAL A 57 -10.65 -8.32 -8.51
CA VAL A 57 -11.66 -8.38 -7.45
C VAL A 57 -11.18 -9.29 -6.33
N ARG A 58 -11.50 -8.92 -5.10
CA ARG A 58 -11.16 -9.64 -3.88
C ARG A 58 -12.41 -10.09 -3.14
N ILE A 59 -12.40 -11.34 -2.69
CA ILE A 59 -13.39 -11.89 -1.77
C ILE A 59 -12.62 -12.40 -0.57
N GLN A 60 -12.92 -11.89 0.61
CA GLN A 60 -12.36 -12.40 1.85
C GLN A 60 -13.38 -13.26 2.57
N ILE A 61 -12.98 -14.48 2.90
CA ILE A 61 -13.82 -15.42 3.65
C ILE A 61 -13.11 -15.91 4.92
N THR A 62 -13.92 -16.35 5.86
CA THR A 62 -13.46 -17.04 7.06
C THR A 62 -14.35 -18.25 7.34
N GLY A 63 -13.79 -19.28 7.99
CA GLY A 63 -14.53 -20.45 8.44
C GLY A 63 -15.26 -20.21 9.75
N ILE A 64 -16.31 -20.99 10.00
CA ILE A 64 -16.97 -21.10 11.29
C ILE A 64 -16.47 -22.38 11.96
N GLY A 65 -15.58 -22.23 12.97
CA GLY A 65 -14.96 -23.36 13.66
C GLY A 65 -13.67 -23.85 12.98
N GLN A 66 -13.25 -25.08 13.33
CA GLN A 66 -12.11 -25.73 12.68
C GLN A 66 -12.61 -26.51 11.46
N ASP A 67 -11.85 -26.43 10.36
CA ASP A 67 -12.13 -27.15 9.13
C ASP A 67 -10.91 -28.00 8.74
N ASP A 68 -10.99 -29.29 9.04
CA ASP A 68 -9.91 -30.25 8.76
C ASP A 68 -9.67 -30.46 7.26
N ASN A 69 -10.59 -29.98 6.41
CA ASN A 69 -10.53 -30.09 4.96
C ASN A 69 -10.26 -28.73 4.27
N ALA A 70 -9.78 -27.74 4.99
CA ALA A 70 -9.63 -26.36 4.49
C ALA A 70 -8.82 -26.28 3.17
N MET A 71 -7.74 -27.07 3.03
CA MET A 71 -6.95 -27.12 1.81
C MET A 71 -7.73 -27.71 0.62
N ALA A 72 -8.40 -28.85 0.82
CA ALA A 72 -9.18 -29.48 -0.24
C ALA A 72 -10.34 -28.59 -0.69
N LEU A 73 -10.98 -27.90 0.26
CA LEU A 73 -12.05 -26.95 -0.02
C LEU A 73 -11.52 -25.73 -0.79
N THR A 74 -10.34 -25.21 -0.42
CA THR A 74 -9.68 -24.11 -1.14
C THR A 74 -9.36 -24.49 -2.60
N GLN A 75 -8.89 -25.71 -2.83
CA GLN A 75 -8.64 -26.20 -4.20
C GLN A 75 -9.93 -26.32 -5.01
N SER A 76 -11.02 -26.83 -4.42
CA SER A 76 -12.34 -26.90 -5.05
C SER A 76 -12.87 -25.51 -5.40
N ASP A 77 -12.68 -24.54 -4.48
CA ASP A 77 -13.04 -23.14 -4.71
C ASP A 77 -12.29 -22.57 -5.91
N LEU A 78 -10.96 -22.69 -5.93
CA LEU A 78 -10.14 -22.17 -7.02
C LEU A 78 -10.52 -22.80 -8.36
N ALA A 79 -10.83 -24.11 -8.38
CA ALA A 79 -11.31 -24.76 -9.59
C ALA A 79 -12.65 -24.17 -10.06
N SER A 80 -13.60 -23.95 -9.14
CA SER A 80 -14.89 -23.34 -9.43
C SER A 80 -14.77 -21.90 -9.91
N LEU A 81 -13.92 -21.11 -9.26
CA LEU A 81 -13.68 -19.70 -9.62
C LEU A 81 -13.00 -19.54 -10.97
N ARG A 82 -12.01 -20.40 -11.27
CA ARG A 82 -11.32 -20.42 -12.57
C ARG A 82 -12.21 -20.84 -13.73
N ALA A 83 -13.29 -21.58 -13.45
CA ALA A 83 -14.29 -21.98 -14.45
C ALA A 83 -15.34 -20.91 -14.76
N LEU A 84 -15.39 -19.81 -13.99
CA LEU A 84 -16.36 -18.74 -14.22
C LEU A 84 -16.06 -17.96 -15.50
N PRO A 85 -17.09 -17.62 -16.31
CA PRO A 85 -16.90 -16.80 -17.49
C PRO A 85 -16.31 -15.42 -17.16
N GLY A 86 -15.26 -15.02 -17.86
CA GLY A 86 -14.59 -13.73 -17.68
C GLY A 86 -13.50 -13.70 -16.63
N VAL A 87 -13.26 -14.79 -15.91
CA VAL A 87 -12.10 -14.95 -15.04
C VAL A 87 -10.88 -15.33 -15.88
N LYS A 88 -9.85 -14.48 -15.85
CA LYS A 88 -8.56 -14.70 -16.52
C LYS A 88 -7.65 -15.58 -15.68
N SER A 89 -7.63 -15.36 -14.38
CA SER A 89 -6.85 -16.10 -13.39
C SER A 89 -7.47 -15.93 -12.00
N ALA A 90 -7.29 -16.92 -11.13
CA ALA A 90 -7.69 -16.83 -9.72
C ALA A 90 -6.67 -17.54 -8.82
N SER A 91 -6.41 -16.96 -7.66
CA SER A 91 -5.51 -17.48 -6.63
C SER A 91 -6.02 -17.12 -5.23
N VAL A 92 -5.55 -17.84 -4.23
CA VAL A 92 -5.74 -17.47 -2.82
C VAL A 92 -4.41 -17.00 -2.24
N THR A 93 -4.47 -16.00 -1.35
CA THR A 93 -3.26 -15.44 -0.74
C THR A 93 -3.50 -15.02 0.71
N ASN A 94 -2.41 -14.96 1.47
CA ASN A 94 -2.45 -14.50 2.86
C ASN A 94 -2.77 -13.01 3.00
N GLN A 95 -2.42 -12.19 2.02
CA GLN A 95 -2.56 -10.73 2.09
C GLN A 95 -2.68 -10.10 0.71
N VAL A 96 -3.10 -8.83 0.69
CA VAL A 96 -3.29 -8.03 -0.53
C VAL A 96 -2.79 -6.60 -0.31
N PRO A 97 -2.41 -5.86 -1.36
CA PRO A 97 -2.15 -4.42 -1.25
C PRO A 97 -3.34 -3.66 -0.65
N PHE A 98 -3.09 -2.51 -0.04
CA PHE A 98 -4.10 -1.65 0.57
C PHE A 98 -4.86 -2.28 1.74
N ASN A 99 -4.14 -3.05 2.56
CA ASN A 99 -4.64 -3.61 3.81
C ASN A 99 -3.89 -3.00 5.00
N ASN A 100 -4.52 -2.99 6.17
CA ASN A 100 -3.92 -2.49 7.41
C ASN A 100 -2.97 -3.50 8.08
N SER A 101 -3.05 -4.76 7.71
CA SER A 101 -2.19 -5.85 8.20
C SER A 101 -1.18 -6.26 7.13
N SER A 102 0.04 -6.57 7.56
CA SER A 102 1.12 -7.01 6.68
C SER A 102 1.95 -8.10 7.35
N TRP A 103 2.20 -9.17 6.61
CA TRP A 103 3.14 -10.23 7.00
C TRP A 103 4.53 -9.84 6.53
N ASN A 104 5.37 -9.48 7.48
CA ASN A 104 6.72 -9.02 7.22
C ASN A 104 7.74 -9.97 7.84
N SER A 105 8.86 -10.15 7.16
CA SER A 105 9.98 -10.97 7.62
C SER A 105 11.29 -10.22 7.47
N GLY A 106 12.19 -10.43 8.41
CA GLY A 106 13.57 -10.03 8.26
C GLY A 106 14.27 -10.87 7.19
N VAL A 107 15.08 -10.23 6.36
CA VAL A 107 15.84 -10.88 5.30
C VAL A 107 17.32 -10.76 5.59
N THR A 108 18.04 -11.89 5.50
CA THR A 108 19.49 -11.96 5.67
C THR A 108 20.16 -12.63 4.45
N LEU A 109 21.42 -12.35 4.22
CA LEU A 109 22.21 -12.96 3.12
C LEU A 109 23.05 -14.17 3.58
N SER A 110 23.09 -14.42 4.87
CA SER A 110 23.75 -15.58 5.47
C SER A 110 22.89 -16.14 6.62
N PRO A 111 22.86 -17.46 6.83
CA PRO A 111 22.08 -18.07 7.92
C PRO A 111 22.58 -17.66 9.31
N ASP A 112 23.87 -17.40 9.47
CA ASP A 112 24.49 -17.03 10.74
C ASP A 112 24.44 -15.53 11.04
N GLN A 113 23.80 -14.75 10.19
CA GLN A 113 23.73 -13.30 10.32
C GLN A 113 22.77 -12.88 11.44
N THR A 114 23.24 -12.08 12.38
CA THR A 114 22.44 -11.64 13.55
C THR A 114 21.56 -10.41 13.25
N HIS A 115 21.91 -9.63 12.21
CA HIS A 115 21.16 -8.44 11.82
C HIS A 115 20.54 -8.63 10.44
N THR A 116 19.29 -8.23 10.29
CA THR A 116 18.59 -8.25 9.01
C THR A 116 19.13 -7.17 8.07
N ASN A 117 19.28 -7.50 6.78
CA ASN A 117 19.64 -6.52 5.74
C ASN A 117 18.46 -5.58 5.46
N LEU A 118 17.26 -6.15 5.40
CA LEU A 118 16.01 -5.41 5.22
C LEU A 118 14.82 -6.20 5.78
N THR A 119 13.68 -5.54 5.87
CA THR A 119 12.40 -6.21 6.18
C THR A 119 11.54 -6.22 4.92
N ALA A 120 11.23 -7.41 4.41
CA ALA A 120 10.36 -7.60 3.27
C ALA A 120 8.95 -8.04 3.68
N THR A 121 7.97 -7.67 2.88
CA THR A 121 6.63 -8.24 2.93
C THR A 121 6.60 -9.56 2.16
N THR A 122 5.93 -10.58 2.70
CA THR A 122 5.89 -11.91 2.10
C THR A 122 4.47 -12.28 1.69
N TYR A 123 4.26 -12.39 0.40
CA TYR A 123 3.03 -12.92 -0.20
C TYR A 123 3.15 -14.44 -0.36
N LEU A 124 2.10 -15.14 0.01
CA LEU A 124 2.00 -16.60 -0.12
C LEU A 124 0.89 -16.93 -1.11
N GLY A 125 1.15 -17.84 -2.02
CA GLY A 125 0.14 -18.28 -2.97
C GLY A 125 0.63 -19.36 -3.92
N ASP A 126 -0.27 -19.85 -4.75
CA ASP A 126 0.03 -20.84 -5.77
C ASP A 126 0.78 -20.22 -6.97
N GLU A 127 1.09 -21.05 -7.99
CA GLU A 127 1.81 -20.63 -9.20
C GLU A 127 1.06 -19.55 -10.00
N LYS A 128 -0.25 -19.41 -9.76
CA LYS A 128 -1.11 -18.44 -10.45
C LYS A 128 -1.14 -17.07 -9.78
N LEU A 129 -0.64 -16.93 -8.56
CA LEU A 129 -0.69 -15.67 -7.83
C LEU A 129 -0.03 -14.51 -8.59
N PRO A 130 1.19 -14.63 -9.17
CA PRO A 130 1.80 -13.53 -9.93
C PRO A 130 0.97 -13.10 -11.15
N GLU A 131 0.38 -14.07 -11.88
CA GLU A 131 -0.49 -13.81 -13.01
C GLU A 131 -1.81 -13.15 -12.57
N THR A 132 -2.39 -13.62 -11.46
CA THR A 132 -3.63 -13.08 -10.89
C THR A 132 -3.44 -11.63 -10.43
N LEU A 133 -2.30 -11.32 -9.81
CA LEU A 133 -1.93 -9.95 -9.45
C LEU A 133 -1.59 -9.08 -10.67
N GLY A 134 -1.35 -9.69 -11.85
CA GLY A 134 -0.97 -8.98 -13.07
C GLY A 134 0.43 -8.38 -12.99
N LEU A 135 1.34 -9.04 -12.28
CA LEU A 135 2.71 -8.55 -12.09
C LEU A 135 3.51 -8.60 -13.39
N GLU A 136 4.33 -7.58 -13.60
CA GLU A 136 5.26 -7.53 -14.73
C GLU A 136 6.57 -8.23 -14.37
N LEU A 137 6.86 -9.34 -15.08
CA LEU A 137 8.11 -10.07 -14.93
C LEU A 137 9.24 -9.32 -15.66
N VAL A 138 10.25 -8.91 -14.92
CA VAL A 138 11.40 -8.16 -15.43
C VAL A 138 12.55 -9.09 -15.82
N ALA A 139 12.75 -10.15 -15.04
CA ALA A 139 13.79 -11.14 -15.27
C ALA A 139 13.44 -12.49 -14.67
N GLY A 140 14.00 -13.57 -15.21
CA GLY A 140 13.76 -14.92 -14.73
C GLY A 140 12.42 -15.50 -15.21
N ARG A 141 11.70 -16.18 -14.34
CA ARG A 141 10.45 -16.89 -14.65
C ARG A 141 9.48 -16.87 -13.47
N TYR A 142 8.23 -17.22 -13.72
CA TYR A 142 7.27 -17.56 -12.67
C TYR A 142 7.54 -18.96 -12.10
N PHE A 143 6.75 -19.36 -11.10
CA PHE A 143 6.88 -20.66 -10.46
C PHE A 143 6.45 -21.81 -11.39
N ASN A 144 7.10 -22.97 -11.22
CA ASN A 144 6.63 -24.23 -11.75
C ASN A 144 5.75 -24.93 -10.70
N ALA A 145 4.85 -25.78 -11.13
CA ALA A 145 3.93 -26.49 -10.24
C ALA A 145 4.63 -27.45 -9.25
N ASP A 146 5.82 -27.95 -9.61
CA ASP A 146 6.65 -28.83 -8.77
C ASP A 146 7.45 -28.09 -7.69
N GLU A 147 7.47 -26.75 -7.72
CA GLU A 147 8.13 -25.90 -6.72
C GLU A 147 7.20 -25.50 -5.59
N LEU A 148 5.91 -25.86 -5.68
CA LEU A 148 4.92 -25.51 -4.66
C LEU A 148 5.08 -26.35 -3.40
N VAL A 149 5.02 -25.69 -2.26
CA VAL A 149 5.00 -26.30 -0.93
C VAL A 149 3.61 -26.13 -0.33
N ASP A 150 3.08 -27.16 0.31
CA ASP A 150 1.80 -27.07 1.01
C ASP A 150 1.97 -26.40 2.38
N TRP A 151 1.09 -25.48 2.71
CA TRP A 151 1.11 -24.76 3.99
C TRP A 151 1.07 -25.70 5.19
N ASP A 152 0.24 -26.74 5.14
CA ASP A 152 0.07 -27.67 6.25
C ASP A 152 1.40 -28.38 6.57
N ALA A 153 2.10 -28.86 5.53
CA ALA A 153 3.42 -29.47 5.69
C ALA A 153 4.48 -28.47 6.17
N PHE A 154 4.40 -27.20 5.74
CA PHE A 154 5.33 -26.15 6.14
C PHE A 154 5.09 -25.69 7.58
N SER A 155 3.84 -25.65 8.03
CA SER A 155 3.45 -25.12 9.33
C SER A 155 3.44 -26.15 10.47
N GLU A 156 3.70 -27.44 10.18
CA GLU A 156 3.79 -28.48 11.21
C GLU A 156 4.91 -28.17 12.21
N PRO A 157 4.65 -28.33 13.52
CA PRO A 157 5.68 -28.14 14.54
C PRO A 157 6.88 -29.09 14.32
N GLY A 158 8.06 -28.53 14.13
CA GLY A 158 9.28 -29.28 13.84
C GLY A 158 9.48 -29.63 12.36
N ALA A 159 8.62 -29.16 11.47
CA ALA A 159 8.87 -29.24 10.04
C ALA A 159 10.06 -28.35 9.68
N ASN A 160 11.16 -29.00 9.28
CA ASN A 160 12.35 -28.30 8.78
C ASN A 160 12.26 -28.16 7.25
N LEU A 161 11.15 -27.57 6.77
CA LEU A 161 10.92 -27.37 5.36
C LEU A 161 11.36 -25.95 4.96
N ALA A 162 12.29 -25.90 4.00
CA ALA A 162 12.64 -24.66 3.33
C ALA A 162 11.68 -24.39 2.17
N VAL A 163 11.36 -23.14 1.93
CA VAL A 163 10.74 -22.73 0.66
C VAL A 163 11.85 -22.53 -0.36
N PRO A 164 11.96 -23.41 -1.37
CA PRO A 164 13.19 -23.49 -2.18
C PRO A 164 13.42 -22.31 -3.10
N VAL A 165 12.35 -21.64 -3.53
CA VAL A 165 12.41 -20.57 -4.51
C VAL A 165 11.49 -19.41 -4.16
N SER A 166 11.79 -18.23 -4.72
CA SER A 166 10.96 -17.04 -4.59
C SER A 166 10.99 -16.17 -5.83
N ILE A 167 9.97 -15.33 -5.95
CA ILE A 167 9.96 -14.16 -6.84
C ILE A 167 10.07 -12.93 -5.93
N ILE A 168 10.96 -12.01 -6.27
CA ILE A 168 11.15 -10.77 -5.50
C ILE A 168 10.95 -9.54 -6.39
N THR A 169 10.70 -8.41 -5.80
CA THR A 169 10.63 -7.13 -6.53
C THR A 169 12.02 -6.62 -6.91
N ARG A 170 12.07 -5.79 -7.95
CA ARG A 170 13.31 -5.12 -8.40
C ARG A 170 13.93 -4.30 -7.27
N ASP A 171 13.12 -3.55 -6.53
CA ASP A 171 13.59 -2.71 -5.43
C ASP A 171 14.22 -3.55 -4.31
N MET A 172 13.63 -4.71 -3.98
CA MET A 172 14.22 -5.65 -3.03
C MET A 172 15.53 -6.27 -3.56
N ALA A 173 15.57 -6.62 -4.85
CA ALA A 173 16.78 -7.17 -5.48
C ALA A 173 17.94 -6.17 -5.43
N GLU A 174 17.69 -4.91 -5.78
CA GLU A 174 18.68 -3.85 -5.75
C GLU A 174 19.14 -3.53 -4.32
N ALA A 175 18.23 -3.57 -3.34
CA ALA A 175 18.60 -3.34 -1.94
C ALA A 175 19.47 -4.46 -1.36
N LEU A 176 19.26 -5.72 -1.77
CA LEU A 176 20.06 -6.87 -1.30
C LEU A 176 21.39 -7.02 -2.04
N TRP A 177 21.41 -6.74 -3.36
CA TRP A 177 22.58 -6.93 -4.24
C TRP A 177 22.73 -5.75 -5.20
N PRO A 178 23.15 -4.58 -4.70
CA PRO A 178 23.25 -3.36 -5.51
C PRO A 178 24.11 -3.54 -6.76
N GLY A 179 23.55 -3.27 -7.93
CA GLY A 179 24.25 -3.36 -9.23
C GLY A 179 24.57 -4.78 -9.71
N GLU A 180 24.07 -5.82 -9.03
CA GLU A 180 24.32 -7.21 -9.39
C GLU A 180 23.05 -7.91 -9.87
N ASN A 181 23.21 -9.00 -10.64
CA ASN A 181 22.09 -9.86 -11.01
C ASN A 181 21.65 -10.72 -9.80
N ALA A 182 20.44 -10.51 -9.31
CA ALA A 182 19.88 -11.25 -8.18
C ALA A 182 19.35 -12.66 -8.56
N LEU A 183 19.15 -12.96 -9.85
CA LEU A 183 18.68 -14.28 -10.28
C LEU A 183 19.67 -15.39 -9.88
N GLY A 184 19.12 -16.45 -9.28
CA GLY A 184 19.86 -17.59 -8.79
C GLY A 184 20.55 -17.39 -7.45
N LYS A 185 20.59 -16.16 -6.91
CA LYS A 185 21.11 -15.87 -5.58
C LYS A 185 20.15 -16.33 -4.49
N THR A 186 20.69 -16.56 -3.31
CA THR A 186 19.95 -17.08 -2.15
C THR A 186 19.92 -16.04 -1.04
N TYR A 187 18.80 -15.92 -0.39
CA TYR A 187 18.58 -15.17 0.86
C TYR A 187 17.86 -16.05 1.89
N TYR A 188 17.84 -15.61 3.14
CA TYR A 188 17.24 -16.33 4.26
C TYR A 188 16.16 -15.46 4.90
N SER A 189 14.97 -16.01 5.11
CA SER A 189 13.83 -15.29 5.66
C SER A 189 12.84 -16.24 6.35
N TRP A 190 12.35 -17.24 5.63
CA TRP A 190 11.35 -18.18 6.10
C TRP A 190 11.90 -19.61 6.14
N GLY A 191 11.77 -20.27 7.29
CA GLY A 191 12.33 -21.60 7.51
C GLY A 191 13.86 -21.58 7.72
N GLU A 192 14.46 -22.76 7.87
CA GLU A 192 15.88 -22.91 8.16
C GLU A 192 16.74 -22.92 6.88
N GLY A 193 16.12 -23.07 5.72
CA GLY A 193 16.81 -23.14 4.43
C GLY A 193 16.87 -21.80 3.69
N GLY A 194 17.86 -21.69 2.82
CA GLY A 194 17.95 -20.53 1.92
C GLY A 194 16.92 -20.60 0.80
N THR A 195 16.34 -19.47 0.45
CA THR A 195 15.37 -19.30 -0.64
C THR A 195 16.05 -18.70 -1.85
N ARG A 196 16.01 -19.40 -2.99
CA ARG A 196 16.65 -18.96 -4.23
C ARG A 196 15.73 -18.08 -5.06
N VAL A 197 16.22 -16.95 -5.56
CA VAL A 197 15.50 -16.06 -6.46
C VAL A 197 15.40 -16.67 -7.85
N VAL A 198 14.18 -16.93 -8.34
CA VAL A 198 13.92 -17.48 -9.69
C VAL A 198 13.26 -16.47 -10.62
N GLY A 199 12.66 -15.42 -10.07
CA GLY A 199 12.02 -14.36 -10.84
C GLY A 199 12.15 -13.02 -10.16
N ILE A 200 12.18 -11.97 -10.96
CA ILE A 200 12.16 -10.57 -10.50
C ILE A 200 10.98 -9.90 -11.20
N VAL A 201 10.08 -9.33 -10.41
CA VAL A 201 8.97 -8.50 -10.88
C VAL A 201 9.28 -7.03 -10.68
N ASP A 202 8.67 -6.15 -11.49
CA ASP A 202 8.94 -4.72 -11.40
C ASP A 202 8.61 -4.19 -10.01
N LYS A 203 7.34 -4.26 -9.63
CA LYS A 203 6.83 -3.73 -8.37
C LYS A 203 5.77 -4.63 -7.78
N LEU A 204 5.71 -4.67 -6.47
CA LEU A 204 4.61 -5.21 -5.69
C LEU A 204 4.57 -4.46 -4.36
N ALA A 205 3.54 -3.66 -4.18
CA ALA A 205 3.38 -2.86 -2.98
C ALA A 205 3.17 -3.73 -1.73
N ARG A 206 3.66 -3.26 -0.61
CA ARG A 206 3.30 -3.80 0.71
C ARG A 206 1.81 -3.56 0.97
N PRO A 207 1.14 -4.42 1.76
CA PRO A 207 -0.26 -4.17 2.16
C PRO A 207 -0.46 -2.81 2.82
N ASN A 208 0.45 -2.41 3.70
CA ASN A 208 0.41 -1.12 4.39
C ASN A 208 1.66 -0.27 4.10
N ALA A 209 1.58 1.03 4.39
CA ALA A 209 2.66 1.98 4.13
C ALA A 209 3.75 2.02 5.22
N GLN A 210 3.83 1.01 6.09
CA GLN A 210 4.87 0.95 7.14
C GLN A 210 6.26 0.68 6.52
N GLY A 211 7.30 1.18 7.17
CA GLY A 211 8.69 0.98 6.72
C GLY A 211 9.25 2.09 5.83
N GLY A 212 8.48 3.16 5.60
CA GLY A 212 8.92 4.33 4.83
C GLY A 212 8.82 4.14 3.31
N PRO A 213 9.19 5.19 2.54
CA PRO A 213 9.08 5.19 1.08
C PRO A 213 9.92 4.11 0.41
N ASP A 214 11.15 3.95 0.84
CA ASP A 214 12.12 3.05 0.20
C ASP A 214 11.75 1.58 0.36
N ALA A 215 11.09 1.23 1.47
CA ALA A 215 10.65 -0.14 1.75
C ALA A 215 9.27 -0.49 1.14
N TYR A 216 8.59 0.44 0.49
CA TYR A 216 7.22 0.24 0.00
C TYR A 216 7.09 -0.93 -1.00
N HIS A 217 8.12 -1.21 -1.78
CA HIS A 217 8.16 -2.31 -2.73
C HIS A 217 9.11 -3.45 -2.33
N TYR A 218 9.59 -3.52 -1.07
CA TYR A 218 10.35 -4.69 -0.63
C TYR A 218 9.39 -5.84 -0.37
N SER A 219 9.09 -6.58 -1.43
CA SER A 219 8.14 -7.69 -1.40
C SER A 219 8.72 -8.94 -2.03
N SER A 220 8.39 -10.08 -1.43
CA SER A 220 8.67 -11.41 -1.94
C SER A 220 7.39 -12.19 -2.10
N ILE A 221 7.37 -13.10 -3.06
CA ILE A 221 6.29 -14.08 -3.25
C ILE A 221 6.92 -15.45 -3.06
N LEU A 222 6.31 -16.26 -2.20
CA LEU A 222 6.70 -17.63 -1.96
C LEU A 222 5.65 -18.60 -2.52
N PRO A 223 6.05 -19.68 -3.20
CA PRO A 223 5.15 -20.67 -3.79
C PRO A 223 4.60 -21.62 -2.70
N LEU A 224 3.74 -21.07 -1.84
CA LEU A 224 3.06 -21.81 -0.78
C LEU A 224 1.57 -21.90 -1.08
N ARG A 225 1.05 -23.10 -1.24
CA ARG A 225 -0.39 -23.34 -1.30
C ARG A 225 -0.98 -23.15 0.07
N VAL A 226 -1.69 -22.05 0.26
CA VAL A 226 -2.33 -21.70 1.54
C VAL A 226 -3.81 -22.07 1.53
N PRO A 227 -4.36 -22.67 2.61
CA PRO A 227 -5.79 -22.83 2.75
C PRO A 227 -6.48 -21.49 2.99
N PHE A 228 -7.79 -21.40 2.75
CA PHE A 228 -8.57 -20.18 3.00
C PHE A 228 -8.48 -19.68 4.44
N THR A 229 -8.15 -20.53 5.39
CA THR A 229 -7.94 -20.18 6.80
C THR A 229 -6.69 -19.31 7.02
N VAL A 230 -5.78 -19.26 6.05
CA VAL A 230 -4.58 -18.42 6.07
C VAL A 230 -4.84 -17.13 5.29
N GLY A 231 -5.47 -16.15 5.95
CA GLY A 231 -5.80 -14.84 5.38
C GLY A 231 -7.07 -14.78 4.55
N GLY A 232 -7.50 -15.88 3.96
CA GLY A 232 -8.80 -16.04 3.28
C GLY A 232 -9.06 -15.13 2.10
N ASN A 233 -8.02 -14.59 1.45
CA ASN A 233 -8.17 -13.66 0.33
C ASN A 233 -8.19 -14.40 -0.99
N TYR A 234 -9.37 -14.60 -1.58
CA TYR A 234 -9.51 -15.04 -2.96
C TYR A 234 -9.41 -13.83 -3.88
N LEU A 235 -8.47 -13.88 -4.80
CA LEU A 235 -8.26 -12.87 -5.83
C LEU A 235 -8.64 -13.45 -7.18
N LEU A 236 -9.39 -12.66 -7.96
CA LEU A 236 -9.73 -13.01 -9.34
C LEU A 236 -9.30 -11.85 -10.23
N ARG A 237 -8.57 -12.17 -11.28
CA ARG A 237 -8.29 -11.24 -12.37
C ARG A 237 -9.36 -11.40 -13.44
N VAL A 238 -10.05 -10.32 -13.75
CA VAL A 238 -11.23 -10.30 -14.61
C VAL A 238 -11.19 -9.11 -15.56
N ASP A 239 -12.06 -9.11 -16.57
CA ASP A 239 -12.22 -7.92 -17.41
C ASP A 239 -12.84 -6.77 -16.60
N PRO A 240 -12.33 -5.53 -16.71
CA PRO A 240 -12.82 -4.39 -15.92
C PRO A 240 -14.33 -4.16 -16.01
N ASP A 241 -14.92 -4.35 -17.18
CA ASP A 241 -16.36 -4.14 -17.42
C ASP A 241 -17.23 -5.24 -16.81
N ARG A 242 -16.67 -6.37 -16.42
CA ARG A 242 -17.39 -7.52 -15.87
C ARG A 242 -17.16 -7.75 -14.39
N ARG A 243 -16.43 -6.87 -13.72
CA ARG A 243 -16.05 -7.04 -12.30
C ARG A 243 -17.25 -7.28 -11.39
N ALA A 244 -18.29 -6.47 -11.50
CA ALA A 244 -19.47 -6.57 -10.64
C ALA A 244 -20.25 -7.89 -10.85
N GLU A 245 -20.44 -8.30 -12.10
CA GLU A 245 -21.09 -9.57 -12.45
C GLU A 245 -20.27 -10.76 -11.96
N THR A 246 -18.97 -10.74 -12.23
CA THR A 246 -18.06 -11.82 -11.85
C THR A 246 -17.92 -11.92 -10.33
N LEU A 247 -17.84 -10.79 -9.62
CA LEU A 247 -17.78 -10.77 -8.16
C LEU A 247 -19.00 -11.46 -7.54
N LYS A 248 -20.20 -11.15 -8.02
CA LYS A 248 -21.43 -11.81 -7.55
C LYS A 248 -21.41 -13.32 -7.84
N SER A 249 -21.05 -13.71 -9.05
CA SER A 249 -20.99 -15.14 -9.44
C SER A 249 -19.94 -15.91 -8.64
N ALA A 250 -18.82 -15.26 -8.31
CA ALA A 250 -17.77 -15.83 -7.49
C ALA A 250 -18.22 -16.06 -6.04
N VAL A 251 -18.89 -15.09 -5.44
CA VAL A 251 -19.48 -15.24 -4.09
C VAL A 251 -20.48 -16.39 -4.08
N ASP A 252 -21.42 -16.43 -5.04
CA ASP A 252 -22.40 -17.51 -5.17
C ASP A 252 -21.73 -18.90 -5.33
N ALA A 253 -20.58 -18.98 -6.01
CA ALA A 253 -19.82 -20.22 -6.16
C ALA A 253 -19.16 -20.66 -4.84
N LEU A 254 -18.54 -19.72 -4.11
CA LEU A 254 -17.90 -19.98 -2.83
C LEU A 254 -18.91 -20.41 -1.75
N GLU A 255 -20.08 -19.78 -1.71
CA GLU A 255 -21.17 -20.15 -0.78
C GLU A 255 -21.71 -21.56 -1.06
N ARG A 256 -21.86 -21.94 -2.32
CA ARG A 256 -22.27 -23.30 -2.71
C ARG A 256 -21.27 -24.36 -2.33
N ASN A 257 -19.98 -24.05 -2.43
CA ASN A 257 -18.91 -25.01 -2.12
C ASN A 257 -18.74 -25.24 -0.62
N GLY A 258 -19.02 -24.23 0.21
CA GLY A 258 -18.80 -24.33 1.65
C GLY A 258 -19.77 -23.48 2.47
N PRO A 259 -20.93 -24.03 2.88
CA PRO A 259 -21.96 -23.28 3.59
C PRO A 259 -21.55 -22.86 5.01
N ASN A 260 -20.49 -23.43 5.58
CA ASN A 260 -20.01 -23.10 6.92
C ASN A 260 -18.91 -22.01 6.90
N ARG A 261 -18.97 -21.12 5.93
CA ARG A 261 -18.05 -19.99 5.78
C ARG A 261 -18.82 -18.68 5.69
N ILE A 262 -18.15 -17.60 6.09
CA ILE A 262 -18.71 -16.25 6.03
C ILE A 262 -17.87 -15.42 5.07
N VAL A 263 -18.52 -14.76 4.13
CA VAL A 263 -17.90 -13.70 3.33
C VAL A 263 -17.78 -12.45 4.23
N LEU A 264 -16.54 -12.08 4.55
CA LEU A 264 -16.24 -10.92 5.36
C LEU A 264 -16.28 -9.64 4.53
N GLU A 265 -15.67 -9.68 3.36
CA GLU A 265 -15.55 -8.55 2.45
C GLU A 265 -15.57 -9.02 0.99
N GLN A 266 -16.17 -8.22 0.13
CA GLN A 266 -16.17 -8.41 -1.32
C GLN A 266 -16.07 -7.05 -1.98
N GLN A 267 -14.98 -6.80 -2.72
CA GLN A 267 -14.73 -5.50 -3.32
C GLN A 267 -13.66 -5.57 -4.42
N THR A 268 -13.61 -4.54 -5.24
CA THR A 268 -12.53 -4.37 -6.22
C THR A 268 -11.27 -3.85 -5.52
N LEU A 269 -10.12 -4.06 -6.13
CA LEU A 269 -8.87 -3.53 -5.56
C LEU A 269 -8.80 -2.00 -5.64
N GLU A 270 -9.47 -1.39 -6.63
CA GLU A 270 -9.63 0.07 -6.71
C GLU A 270 -10.43 0.65 -5.54
N GLU A 271 -11.52 -0.04 -5.13
CA GLU A 271 -12.30 0.33 -3.94
C GLU A 271 -11.45 0.20 -2.67
N MET A 272 -10.69 -0.88 -2.54
CA MET A 272 -9.74 -1.06 -1.44
C MET A 272 -8.73 0.09 -1.36
N ARG A 273 -8.11 0.47 -2.49
CA ARG A 273 -7.21 1.62 -2.55
C ARG A 273 -7.91 2.90 -2.14
N SER A 274 -9.11 3.11 -2.65
CA SER A 274 -9.92 4.28 -2.29
C SER A 274 -10.21 4.33 -0.80
N ASP A 275 -10.59 3.23 -0.18
CA ASP A 275 -10.88 3.16 1.26
C ASP A 275 -9.62 3.30 2.11
N TYR A 276 -8.53 2.67 1.70
CA TYR A 276 -7.24 2.75 2.39
C TYR A 276 -6.75 4.20 2.54
N TYR A 277 -6.84 4.99 1.46
CA TYR A 277 -6.40 6.39 1.45
C TYR A 277 -7.51 7.39 1.82
N ARG A 278 -8.68 6.95 2.27
CA ARG A 278 -9.79 7.84 2.64
C ARG A 278 -9.39 8.84 3.73
N GLN A 279 -8.65 8.40 4.74
CA GLN A 279 -8.18 9.27 5.81
C GLN A 279 -7.12 10.27 5.31
N ASP A 280 -6.19 9.83 4.45
CA ASP A 280 -5.17 10.73 3.86
C ASP A 280 -5.82 11.83 3.03
N ARG A 281 -6.84 11.49 2.21
CA ARG A 281 -7.62 12.48 1.45
C ARG A 281 -8.37 13.44 2.36
N ALA A 282 -9.04 12.95 3.39
CA ALA A 282 -9.77 13.80 4.33
C ALA A 282 -8.83 14.78 5.04
N MET A 283 -7.66 14.32 5.48
CA MET A 283 -6.67 15.17 6.13
C MET A 283 -6.05 16.19 5.17
N ALA A 284 -5.78 15.81 3.90
CA ALA A 284 -5.30 16.75 2.89
C ALA A 284 -6.33 17.87 2.65
N TRP A 285 -7.60 17.54 2.47
CA TRP A 285 -8.68 18.52 2.34
C TRP A 285 -8.83 19.42 3.56
N MET A 286 -8.73 18.87 4.77
CA MET A 286 -8.78 19.66 6.01
C MET A 286 -7.65 20.68 6.04
N LEU A 287 -6.42 20.29 5.69
CA LEU A 287 -5.28 21.21 5.63
C LEU A 287 -5.47 22.30 4.59
N VAL A 288 -6.04 22.00 3.42
CA VAL A 288 -6.40 22.98 2.38
C VAL A 288 -7.40 23.99 2.94
N ILE A 289 -8.49 23.53 3.55
CA ILE A 289 -9.53 24.40 4.12
C ILE A 289 -8.94 25.33 5.19
N VAL A 290 -8.16 24.78 6.13
CA VAL A 290 -7.52 25.57 7.17
C VAL A 290 -6.56 26.61 6.59
N SER A 291 -5.79 26.25 5.57
CA SER A 291 -4.88 27.18 4.89
C SER A 291 -5.63 28.33 4.19
N VAL A 292 -6.74 28.04 3.52
CA VAL A 292 -7.59 29.03 2.89
C VAL A 292 -8.22 29.97 3.92
N LEU A 293 -8.76 29.42 5.03
CA LEU A 293 -9.31 30.23 6.11
C LEU A 293 -8.27 31.14 6.74
N LEU A 294 -7.05 30.63 6.94
CA LEU A 294 -5.94 31.43 7.48
C LEU A 294 -5.58 32.57 6.54
N LEU A 295 -5.52 32.35 5.24
CA LEU A 295 -5.28 33.39 4.24
C LEU A 295 -6.38 34.48 4.27
N VAL A 296 -7.65 34.08 4.39
CA VAL A 296 -8.77 35.01 4.47
C VAL A 296 -8.66 35.86 5.75
N VAL A 297 -8.41 35.25 6.89
CA VAL A 297 -8.26 35.98 8.17
C VAL A 297 -7.07 36.94 8.12
N THR A 298 -5.92 36.51 7.60
CA THR A 298 -4.73 37.36 7.43
C THR A 298 -5.02 38.53 6.51
N ALA A 299 -5.70 38.30 5.38
CA ALA A 299 -6.08 39.38 4.46
C ALA A 299 -7.03 40.40 5.11
N LEU A 300 -8.04 39.92 5.86
CA LEU A 300 -8.96 40.80 6.61
C LEU A 300 -8.24 41.57 7.71
N GLY A 301 -7.29 40.95 8.42
CA GLY A 301 -6.45 41.62 9.44
C GLY A 301 -5.64 42.77 8.84
N ILE A 302 -4.96 42.52 7.71
CA ILE A 302 -4.18 43.52 7.00
C ILE A 302 -5.07 44.68 6.51
N VAL A 303 -6.21 44.38 5.87
CA VAL A 303 -7.17 45.38 5.38
C VAL A 303 -7.75 46.20 6.53
N GLY A 304 -8.12 45.52 7.64
CA GLY A 304 -8.65 46.20 8.84
C GLY A 304 -7.65 47.19 9.45
N LEU A 305 -6.39 46.79 9.62
CA LEU A 305 -5.33 47.63 10.15
C LEU A 305 -5.00 48.80 9.19
N ALA A 306 -4.94 48.54 7.88
CA ALA A 306 -4.73 49.60 6.88
C ALA A 306 -5.87 50.62 6.86
N SER A 307 -7.12 50.17 6.92
CA SER A 307 -8.30 51.05 6.97
C SER A 307 -8.34 51.90 8.24
N PHE A 308 -7.98 51.31 9.40
CA PHE A 308 -7.88 52.04 10.67
C PHE A 308 -6.82 53.16 10.59
N TRP A 309 -5.68 52.93 9.97
CA TRP A 309 -4.64 53.96 9.80
C TRP A 309 -5.06 55.09 8.88
N VAL A 310 -5.76 54.78 7.81
CA VAL A 310 -6.31 55.80 6.87
C VAL A 310 -7.32 56.67 7.61
N ALA A 311 -8.24 56.06 8.36
CA ALA A 311 -9.26 56.78 9.14
C ALA A 311 -8.68 57.68 10.25
N GLN A 312 -7.58 57.27 10.88
CA GLN A 312 -6.88 58.14 11.88
C GLN A 312 -6.21 59.38 11.21
N ARG A 313 -5.65 59.22 10.01
CA ARG A 313 -5.04 60.35 9.29
C ARG A 313 -6.08 61.38 8.83
N THR A 314 -7.25 60.93 8.42
CA THR A 314 -8.33 61.87 7.96
C THR A 314 -8.92 62.72 9.10
N LYS A 315 -8.74 62.29 10.35
CA LYS A 315 -9.16 63.08 11.55
C LYS A 315 -8.12 64.10 12.03
N GLN A 316 -6.92 64.12 11.46
CA GLN A 316 -5.81 65.03 11.82
C GLN A 316 -5.57 66.14 10.79
N ILE A 317 -6.37 66.16 9.72
CA ILE A 317 -6.51 67.24 8.73
C ILE A 317 -7.82 67.97 9.00
#